data_9ec0b2abecc86ebfd41a14d89ab1fb60
#
_entry.id   9ec0b2abecc86ebfd41a14d89ab1fb60
#
_cell.length_a   1.000
_cell.length_b   1.000
_cell.length_c   1.000
_cell.angle_alpha   90.00
_cell.angle_beta   90.00
_cell.angle_gamma   90.00
#
_symmetry.space_group_name_H-M   'P 1'
#
loop_
_entity.id
_entity.type
_entity.pdbx_description
1 polymer ?
#
loop_
_entity_poly.entity_id
_entity_poly.type
_entity_poly.pdbx_seq_one_letter_code
_entity_poly.pdbx_strand_id
1 'polypeptide(L)'
;RKNGWGKEIPYKSPAKARKIEERTVFIIEYQDKVAIRKRPPKGLLASLYELPNIEGKTSGETVPQVLGLDREQVAWVELLPEAKHVFSHVEWHMTGYRVVLSQEEEPLSCFMVSREELEHTYALPNAFNAYTKLIG
;
A
#
# COMPACT_ATOMS: atom_id res chain seq x y z
N ARG A 1 -45.71 -4.23 9.99
CA ARG A 1 -45.33 -4.05 10.13
C ARG A 1 -44.91 -4.14 10.24
N LYS A 2 -45.16 -4.57 10.02
CA LYS A 2 -44.73 -4.42 10.14
C LYS A 2 -44.00 -4.46 10.34
N ASN A 3 -44.52 -4.90 10.06
CA ASN A 3 -43.87 -4.70 10.32
C ASN A 3 -43.08 -4.58 10.38
N GLY A 4 -43.49 -4.89 10.24
CA GLY A 4 -42.86 -4.51 10.28
C GLY A 4 -42.12 -4.44 10.21
N TRP A 5 -42.05 -4.60 9.88
CA TRP A 5 -41.32 -4.22 9.90
C TRP A 5 -40.61 -4.00 9.92
N GLY A 6 -40.96 -4.07 9.86
CA GLY A 6 -40.25 -3.61 9.85
C GLY A 6 -39.53 -3.57 9.88
N LYS A 7 -39.42 -3.62 9.80
CA LYS A 7 -38.69 -3.38 9.85
C LYS A 7 -37.78 -3.19 9.77
N GLU A 8 -37.57 -3.24 9.67
CA GLU A 8 -36.67 -2.96 9.65
C GLU A 8 -35.62 -2.94 9.65
N ILE A 9 -35.59 -3.14 9.64
CA ILE A 9 -34.57 -2.99 9.61
C ILE A 9 -33.67 -2.84 9.64
N PRO A 10 -33.44 -3.04 9.71
CA PRO A 10 -32.46 -2.90 9.68
C PRO A 10 -31.52 -2.69 9.73
N TYR A 11 -31.34 -2.87 9.59
CA TYR A 11 -30.42 -2.65 9.69
C TYR A 11 -29.49 -2.39 9.83
N LYS A 12 -29.41 -2.50 9.99
CA LYS A 12 -28.62 -2.14 9.94
C LYS A 12 -27.78 -1.50 10.10
N SER A 13 -27.67 -1.51 10.37
CA SER A 13 -26.94 -0.96 10.46
C SER A 13 -26.37 -0.50 10.29
N PRO A 14 -26.40 -0.50 10.43
CA PRO A 14 -25.70 -0.09 10.29
C PRO A 14 -24.83 0.21 10.01
N ALA A 15 -25.84 -0.29 9.96
CA ALA A 15 -24.44 -0.56 9.79
C ALA A 15 -23.69 0.61 9.27
N LYS A 16 -22.69 0.90 9.94
CA LYS A 16 -21.86 2.01 9.56
C LYS A 16 -21.01 1.62 8.37
N ALA A 17 -21.04 2.43 7.34
CA ALA A 17 -20.14 2.24 6.22
C ALA A 17 -18.70 2.40 6.71
N ARG A 18 -17.80 1.58 6.20
CA ARG A 18 -16.39 1.73 6.50
C ARG A 18 -15.88 3.02 5.90
N LYS A 19 -14.92 3.65 6.56
CA LYS A 19 -14.23 4.78 5.98
C LYS A 19 -13.38 4.28 4.80
N ILE A 20 -13.50 4.93 3.67
CA ILE A 20 -12.72 4.58 2.49
C ILE A 20 -11.51 5.48 2.44
N GLU A 21 -10.31 4.88 2.37
CA GLU A 21 -9.06 5.60 2.20
C GLU A 21 -8.44 5.21 0.88
N GLU A 22 -8.07 6.21 0.10
CA GLU A 22 -7.28 5.96 -1.10
C GLU A 22 -5.81 5.95 -0.73
N ARG A 23 -5.10 4.96 -1.26
CA ARG A 23 -3.67 4.80 -1.01
C ARG A 23 -2.94 4.53 -2.30
N THR A 24 -1.76 5.09 -2.44
CA THR A 24 -0.85 4.77 -3.53
C THR A 24 0.28 3.94 -2.95
N VAL A 25 0.45 2.73 -3.45
CA VAL A 25 1.46 1.78 -2.97
C VAL A 25 2.59 1.72 -3.99
N PHE A 26 3.81 1.70 -3.51
CA PHE A 26 4.99 1.66 -4.38
C PHE A 26 5.77 0.36 -4.17
N ILE A 27 6.08 -0.31 -5.28
CA ILE A 27 7.06 -1.38 -5.29
C ILE A 27 8.34 -0.75 -5.82
N ILE A 28 9.23 -0.35 -4.91
CA ILE A 28 10.46 0.34 -5.27
C ILE A 28 11.57 -0.69 -5.33
N GLU A 29 12.14 -0.86 -6.50
CA GLU A 29 13.13 -1.90 -6.76
C GLU A 29 14.44 -1.32 -7.22
N TYR A 30 15.53 -1.93 -6.76
CA TYR A 30 16.87 -1.67 -7.26
C TYR A 30 17.59 -3.00 -7.32
N GLN A 31 17.94 -3.43 -8.55
CA GLN A 31 18.52 -4.75 -8.78
C GLN A 31 17.58 -5.81 -8.21
N ASP A 32 18.05 -6.66 -7.27
CA ASP A 32 17.21 -7.69 -6.67
C ASP A 32 16.68 -7.30 -5.28
N LYS A 33 16.71 -6.00 -4.98
CA LYS A 33 16.25 -5.49 -3.68
C LYS A 33 14.95 -4.74 -3.82
N VAL A 34 14.20 -4.70 -2.74
CA VAL A 34 12.90 -4.02 -2.65
C VAL A 34 12.89 -3.17 -1.39
N ALA A 35 12.30 -1.98 -1.50
CA ALA A 35 12.20 -1.07 -0.36
C ALA A 35 10.99 -1.43 0.51
N ILE A 36 11.21 -1.49 1.81
CA ILE A 36 10.13 -1.65 2.78
C ILE A 36 10.37 -0.65 3.91
N ARG A 37 9.35 -0.45 4.72
CA ARG A 37 9.51 0.40 5.90
C ARG A 37 8.63 -0.14 7.03
N LYS A 38 8.90 0.31 8.25
CA LYS A 38 8.15 -0.11 9.42
C LYS A 38 7.09 0.93 9.74
N ARG A 39 5.87 0.47 10.00
CA ARG A 39 4.78 1.37 10.34
C ARG A 39 4.95 1.87 11.77
N PRO A 40 4.30 3.03 12.08
CA PRO A 40 4.34 3.56 13.45
C PRO A 40 3.82 2.55 14.47
N PRO A 41 4.19 2.68 15.75
CA PRO A 41 3.74 1.74 16.77
C PRO A 41 2.28 1.90 17.16
N LYS A 42 1.53 2.79 16.54
CA LYS A 42 0.12 3.03 16.83
C LYS A 42 -0.68 2.99 15.54
N GLY A 43 -1.96 2.65 15.68
CA GLY A 43 -2.89 2.68 14.57
C GLY A 43 -2.92 1.38 13.81
N LEU A 44 -3.44 1.44 12.60
CA LEU A 44 -3.67 0.29 11.75
C LEU A 44 -2.34 -0.38 11.40
N LEU A 45 -2.26 -1.70 11.55
CA LEU A 45 -1.09 -2.52 11.26
C LEU A 45 0.16 -2.02 12.01
N ALA A 46 -0.04 -1.60 13.27
CA ALA A 46 1.02 -0.97 14.06
C ALA A 46 2.25 -1.85 14.16
N SER A 47 3.42 -1.24 13.99
CA SER A 47 4.74 -1.87 14.12
C SER A 47 5.02 -2.99 13.11
N LEU A 48 4.16 -3.19 12.12
CA LEU A 48 4.41 -4.16 11.06
C LEU A 48 5.19 -3.48 9.92
N TYR A 49 5.87 -4.30 9.14
CA TYR A 49 6.55 -3.79 7.95
C TYR A 49 5.55 -3.61 6.82
N GLU A 50 5.84 -2.73 5.89
CA GLU A 50 4.93 -2.43 4.79
C GLU A 50 5.70 -2.03 3.55
N LEU A 51 5.02 -2.16 2.41
CA LEU A 51 5.48 -1.49 1.19
C LEU A 51 5.28 0.00 1.37
N PRO A 52 6.18 0.84 0.83
CA PRO A 52 5.98 2.29 0.92
C PRO A 52 4.64 2.66 0.32
N ASN A 53 3.93 3.54 0.98
CA ASN A 53 2.65 3.99 0.49
C ASN A 53 2.35 5.36 1.05
N ILE A 54 1.46 6.08 0.36
CA ILE A 54 1.02 7.40 0.79
C ILE A 54 -0.49 7.46 0.67
N GLU A 55 -1.09 8.38 1.39
CA GLU A 55 -2.51 8.63 1.31
C GLU A 55 -2.83 9.36 0.01
N GLY A 56 -3.95 9.00 -0.62
CA GLY A 56 -4.43 9.64 -1.83
C GLY A 56 -3.97 8.93 -3.08
N LYS A 57 -4.32 9.52 -4.21
CA LYS A 57 -3.97 9.02 -5.54
C LYS A 57 -2.88 9.89 -6.14
N THR A 58 -1.95 9.26 -6.86
CA THR A 58 -0.82 9.94 -7.46
C THR A 58 -0.71 9.49 -8.91
N SER A 59 -0.43 10.41 -9.82
CA SER A 59 -0.18 10.04 -11.21
C SER A 59 1.26 9.53 -11.37
N GLY A 60 1.48 8.72 -12.41
CA GLY A 60 2.81 8.18 -12.65
C GLY A 60 3.87 9.25 -12.87
N GLU A 61 3.47 10.38 -13.45
CA GLU A 61 4.41 11.47 -13.72
C GLU A 61 4.93 12.13 -12.45
N THR A 62 4.12 12.11 -11.40
CA THR A 62 4.50 12.76 -10.14
C THR A 62 5.16 11.80 -9.15
N VAL A 63 5.24 10.52 -9.47
CA VAL A 63 5.78 9.52 -8.55
C VAL A 63 7.20 9.86 -8.09
N PRO A 64 8.16 10.18 -8.97
CA PRO A 64 9.50 10.51 -8.47
C PRO A 64 9.47 11.68 -7.49
N GLN A 65 8.69 12.70 -7.79
CA GLN A 65 8.58 13.89 -6.97
C GLN A 65 7.99 13.56 -5.60
N VAL A 66 6.96 12.71 -5.57
CA VAL A 66 6.33 12.27 -4.33
C VAL A 66 7.31 11.50 -3.47
N LEU A 67 8.18 10.71 -4.09
CA LEU A 67 9.18 9.93 -3.38
C LEU A 67 10.39 10.76 -2.98
N GLY A 68 10.46 12.03 -3.41
CA GLY A 68 11.61 12.88 -3.12
C GLY A 68 12.83 12.52 -3.93
N LEU A 69 12.62 11.96 -5.11
CA LEU A 69 13.70 11.54 -5.99
C LEU A 69 13.77 12.41 -7.24
N ASP A 70 14.96 12.58 -7.77
CA ASP A 70 15.15 13.22 -9.08
C ASP A 70 14.80 12.21 -10.17
N ARG A 71 14.44 12.72 -11.34
CA ARG A 71 14.11 11.85 -12.46
C ARG A 71 15.27 10.95 -12.84
N GLU A 72 16.50 11.42 -12.63
CA GLU A 72 17.70 10.66 -12.95
C GLU A 72 17.88 9.44 -12.05
N GLN A 73 17.27 9.47 -10.85
CA GLN A 73 17.37 8.38 -9.89
C GLN A 73 16.36 7.28 -10.18
N VAL A 74 15.42 7.54 -11.09
CA VAL A 74 14.36 6.59 -11.42
C VAL A 74 14.54 6.13 -12.86
N ALA A 75 14.70 4.82 -13.04
CA ALA A 75 14.84 4.25 -14.37
C ALA A 75 13.51 4.20 -15.10
N TRP A 76 12.47 3.70 -14.40
CA TRP A 76 11.13 3.76 -14.97
C TRP A 76 10.07 3.61 -13.88
N VAL A 77 8.83 3.98 -14.24
CA VAL A 77 7.64 3.83 -13.40
C VAL A 77 6.60 3.09 -14.20
N GLU A 78 6.02 2.05 -13.59
CA GLU A 78 5.00 1.23 -14.24
C GLU A 78 3.73 1.24 -13.40
N LEU A 79 2.59 1.49 -14.04
CA LEU A 79 1.29 1.41 -13.36
C LEU A 79 0.93 -0.04 -13.12
N LEU A 80 0.55 -0.37 -11.90
CA LEU A 80 0.13 -1.71 -11.51
C LEU A 80 -1.38 -1.75 -11.36
N PRO A 81 -1.98 -2.94 -11.33
CA PRO A 81 -3.43 -3.05 -11.14
C PRO A 81 -3.87 -2.46 -9.80
N GLU A 82 -5.07 -1.93 -9.80
CA GLU A 82 -5.69 -1.45 -8.56
C GLU A 82 -6.06 -2.62 -7.67
N ALA A 83 -6.12 -2.37 -6.37
CA ALA A 83 -6.46 -3.40 -5.41
C ALA A 83 -7.25 -2.79 -4.27
N LYS A 84 -7.85 -3.65 -3.47
CA LYS A 84 -8.67 -3.22 -2.36
C LYS A 84 -8.44 -4.18 -1.20
N HIS A 85 -8.38 -3.63 0.02
CA HIS A 85 -8.30 -4.45 1.22
C HIS A 85 -9.24 -3.87 2.28
N VAL A 86 -10.00 -4.74 2.92
CA VAL A 86 -11.02 -4.35 3.88
C VAL A 86 -10.54 -4.69 5.28
N PHE A 87 -10.48 -3.67 6.14
CA PHE A 87 -10.27 -3.83 7.57
C PHE A 87 -11.61 -3.69 8.29
N SER A 88 -11.61 -3.83 9.60
CA SER A 88 -12.85 -3.74 10.36
C SER A 88 -13.56 -2.40 10.18
N HIS A 89 -12.81 -1.31 10.20
CA HIS A 89 -13.40 0.04 10.16
C HIS A 89 -12.96 0.86 8.97
N VAL A 90 -12.05 0.34 8.15
CA VAL A 90 -11.43 1.07 7.06
C VAL A 90 -11.32 0.16 5.85
N GLU A 91 -11.49 0.73 4.69
CA GLU A 91 -11.33 0.02 3.43
C GLU A 91 -10.30 0.80 2.61
N TRP A 92 -9.21 0.14 2.24
CA TRP A 92 -8.17 0.76 1.42
C TRP A 92 -8.44 0.49 -0.05
N HIS A 93 -8.51 1.55 -0.83
CA HIS A 93 -8.56 1.47 -2.28
C HIS A 93 -7.19 1.87 -2.79
N MET A 94 -6.45 0.91 -3.33
CA MET A 94 -5.04 1.08 -3.61
C MET A 94 -4.77 1.19 -5.11
N THR A 95 -3.92 2.14 -5.46
CA THR A 95 -3.30 2.24 -6.78
C THR A 95 -1.84 1.87 -6.59
N GLY A 96 -1.28 1.09 -7.49
CA GLY A 96 0.09 0.63 -7.33
C GLY A 96 0.98 1.12 -8.46
N TYR A 97 2.24 1.37 -8.12
CA TYR A 97 3.28 1.69 -9.09
C TYR A 97 4.53 0.90 -8.77
N ARG A 98 5.11 0.33 -9.82
CA ARG A 98 6.45 -0.23 -9.71
C ARG A 98 7.44 0.84 -10.10
N VAL A 99 8.39 1.11 -9.22
CA VAL A 99 9.40 2.15 -9.43
C VAL A 99 10.75 1.46 -9.44
N VAL A 100 11.41 1.45 -10.60
CA VAL A 100 12.72 0.86 -10.74
C VAL A 100 13.74 1.98 -10.66
N LEU A 101 14.65 1.86 -9.70
CA LEU A 101 15.65 2.89 -9.47
C LEU A 101 16.87 2.66 -10.33
N SER A 102 17.52 3.76 -10.75
CA SER A 102 18.79 3.70 -11.47
C SER A 102 19.97 3.63 -10.52
N GLN A 103 19.76 3.94 -9.26
CA GLN A 103 20.77 3.81 -8.21
C GLN A 103 20.06 3.52 -6.90
N GLU A 104 20.80 2.98 -5.92
CA GLU A 104 20.20 2.62 -4.63
C GLU A 104 19.83 3.88 -3.85
N GLU A 105 18.57 3.95 -3.43
CA GLU A 105 18.03 5.07 -2.66
C GLU A 105 17.10 4.53 -1.60
N GLU A 106 16.84 5.34 -0.57
CA GLU A 106 15.92 4.95 0.51
C GLU A 106 14.85 6.02 0.69
N PRO A 107 13.94 6.15 -0.28
CA PRO A 107 12.90 7.19 -0.21
C PRO A 107 11.87 6.85 0.86
N LEU A 108 11.21 7.87 1.40
CA LEU A 108 10.10 7.74 2.36
C LEU A 108 10.49 6.94 3.61
N SER A 109 11.74 7.09 4.07
CA SER A 109 12.26 6.39 5.26
C SER A 109 12.26 4.87 5.10
N CYS A 110 12.30 4.39 3.87
CA CYS A 110 12.38 2.97 3.57
C CYS A 110 13.81 2.49 3.64
N PHE A 111 13.98 1.19 3.68
CA PHE A 111 15.30 0.57 3.54
C PHE A 111 15.19 -0.59 2.57
N MET A 112 16.29 -0.90 1.91
CA MET A 112 16.32 -1.95 0.91
C MET A 112 16.59 -3.29 1.55
N VAL A 113 15.82 -4.29 1.12
CA VAL A 113 16.03 -5.68 1.54
C VAL A 113 16.04 -6.55 0.29
N SER A 114 16.75 -7.68 0.36
CA SER A 114 16.73 -8.63 -0.73
C SER A 114 15.37 -9.32 -0.78
N ARG A 115 15.03 -9.90 -1.92
CA ARG A 115 13.78 -10.66 -2.02
C ARG A 115 13.76 -11.83 -1.05
N GLU A 116 14.90 -12.44 -0.80
CA GLU A 116 15.01 -13.53 0.16
C GLU A 116 14.72 -13.05 1.57
N GLU A 117 15.29 -11.90 1.97
CA GLU A 117 15.01 -11.31 3.27
C GLU A 117 13.53 -10.94 3.40
N LEU A 118 12.93 -10.42 2.33
CA LEU A 118 11.53 -10.07 2.34
C LEU A 118 10.65 -11.29 2.60
N GLU A 119 11.04 -12.42 2.03
CA GLU A 119 10.27 -13.65 2.17
C GLU A 119 10.45 -14.30 3.53
N HIS A 120 11.67 -14.28 4.09
CA HIS A 120 12.00 -15.05 5.29
C HIS A 120 12.13 -14.22 6.56
N THR A 121 12.49 -12.96 6.45
CA THR A 121 12.77 -12.12 7.62
C THR A 121 11.69 -11.09 7.86
N TYR A 122 11.17 -10.49 6.81
CA TYR A 122 10.21 -9.39 6.89
C TYR A 122 8.89 -9.79 6.26
N ALA A 123 7.97 -10.31 7.07
CA ALA A 123 6.64 -10.68 6.57
C ALA A 123 5.79 -9.41 6.42
N LEU A 124 5.19 -9.25 5.25
CA LEU A 124 4.30 -8.11 4.99
C LEU A 124 2.85 -8.53 5.26
N PRO A 125 2.01 -7.59 5.74
CA PRO A 125 0.60 -7.90 6.01
C PRO A 125 -0.16 -8.30 4.75
N ASN A 126 -1.23 -9.04 4.94
CA ASN A 126 -2.10 -9.47 3.84
C ASN A 126 -2.67 -8.29 3.06
N ALA A 127 -2.74 -7.11 3.67
CA ALA A 127 -3.24 -5.92 3.00
C ALA A 127 -2.47 -5.61 1.71
N PHE A 128 -1.20 -6.04 1.62
CA PHE A 128 -0.36 -5.77 0.46
C PHE A 128 -0.22 -6.97 -0.47
N ASN A 129 -0.98 -8.04 -0.26
CA ASN A 129 -0.82 -9.27 -1.05
C ASN A 129 -0.95 -9.04 -2.55
N ALA A 130 -1.85 -8.13 -2.96
CA ALA A 130 -2.04 -7.84 -4.38
C ALA A 130 -0.75 -7.33 -5.03
N TYR A 131 0.14 -6.73 -4.24
CA TYR A 131 1.38 -6.16 -4.74
C TYR A 131 2.59 -7.02 -4.41
N THR A 132 2.61 -7.66 -3.24
CA THR A 132 3.76 -8.51 -2.89
C THR A 132 3.91 -9.67 -3.86
N LYS A 133 2.81 -10.20 -4.38
CA LYS A 133 2.89 -11.29 -5.34
C LYS A 133 3.48 -10.85 -6.68
N LEU A 134 3.58 -9.54 -6.92
CA LEU A 134 4.17 -9.00 -8.14
C LEU A 134 5.67 -8.77 -7.99
N ILE A 135 6.20 -8.93 -6.79
CA ILE A 135 7.63 -8.77 -6.51
C ILE A 135 8.34 -10.06 -6.89
N GLY A 136 9.36 -9.93 -7.66
CA GLY A 136 10.11 -11.06 -8.10
C GLY A 136 9.98 -11.32 -9.55
#